data_2013cde9fafe5fdc8ab051a44dabc839
#
_entry.id   2013cde9fafe5fdc8ab051a44dabc839
#
_cell.length_a   1.000
_cell.length_b   1.000
_cell.length_c   1.000
_cell.angle_alpha   90.00
_cell.angle_beta   90.00
_cell.angle_gamma   90.00
#
_symmetry.space_group_name_H-M   'P 1'
#
loop_
_entity.id
_entity.type
_entity.pdbx_description
1 polymer ?
#
loop_
_entity_poly.entity_id
_entity_poly.type
_entity_poly.pdbx_seq_one_letter_code
_entity_poly.pdbx_strand_id
1 'polypeptide(L)'
;MPDIKLGSLFDGIGVFPLAASRCGIRPVWASEIEKAPISITKRHFPDMVHLGDITKVDGGKIPPVHIITFGSPCQNLSLIGNRSGLAGAKSSLFYQAFRIIQEMRDATDNLYPAIAVWENVMGAFSTNDRMDFRACLLYTSDAADD
;
A
#
# COMPACT_ATOMS: atom_id res chain seq x y z
N MET A 1 14.05 -2.10 22.68
CA MET A 1 12.79 -1.90 21.92
C MET A 1 12.87 -2.66 20.61
N PRO A 2 11.86 -3.40 20.22
CA PRO A 2 11.84 -4.04 18.91
C PRO A 2 11.91 -2.99 17.80
N ASP A 3 12.70 -3.26 16.76
CA ASP A 3 12.83 -2.38 15.59
C ASP A 3 11.65 -2.63 14.64
N ILE A 4 10.54 -1.98 14.92
CA ILE A 4 9.34 -2.07 14.06
C ILE A 4 9.55 -1.21 12.82
N LYS A 5 9.36 -1.81 11.64
CA LYS A 5 9.62 -1.22 10.33
C LYS A 5 8.33 -0.96 9.57
N LEU A 6 8.30 0.15 8.84
CA LEU A 6 7.17 0.57 8.02
C LEU A 6 7.59 0.80 6.56
N GLY A 7 6.76 0.35 5.63
CA GLY A 7 6.79 0.73 4.23
C GLY A 7 5.52 1.50 3.87
N SER A 8 5.66 2.54 3.06
CA SER A 8 4.56 3.41 2.66
C SER A 8 4.37 3.38 1.14
N LEU A 9 3.18 3.00 0.70
CA LEU A 9 2.77 3.02 -0.70
C LEU A 9 1.87 4.24 -0.94
N PHE A 10 1.98 4.85 -2.12
CA PHE A 10 1.33 6.12 -2.45
C PHE A 10 1.66 7.19 -1.40
N ASP A 11 2.94 7.33 -1.13
CA ASP A 11 3.44 8.02 0.07
C ASP A 11 3.11 9.52 0.12
N GLY A 12 2.98 10.17 -1.03
CA GLY A 12 2.78 11.60 -1.08
C GLY A 12 3.95 12.33 -0.40
N ILE A 13 3.66 13.24 0.51
CA ILE A 13 4.65 14.04 1.24
C ILE A 13 5.21 13.35 2.51
N GLY A 14 4.93 12.06 2.70
CA GLY A 14 5.50 11.29 3.82
C GLY A 14 4.77 11.42 5.15
N VAL A 15 3.45 11.57 5.13
CA VAL A 15 2.65 11.71 6.36
C VAL A 15 2.68 10.44 7.20
N PHE A 16 2.55 9.26 6.58
CA PHE A 16 2.66 7.97 7.29
C PHE A 16 4.05 7.73 7.85
N PRO A 17 5.16 7.93 7.09
CA PRO A 17 6.50 7.90 7.65
C PRO A 17 6.70 8.85 8.84
N LEU A 18 6.17 10.06 8.77
CA LEU A 18 6.25 11.02 9.87
C LEU A 18 5.50 10.53 11.11
N ALA A 19 4.27 10.07 10.95
CA ALA A 19 3.48 9.53 12.05
C ALA A 19 4.16 8.31 12.68
N ALA A 20 4.66 7.41 11.86
CA ALA A 20 5.40 6.22 12.29
C ALA A 20 6.65 6.59 13.13
N SER A 21 7.47 7.52 12.65
CA SER A 21 8.69 7.93 13.36
C SER A 21 8.38 8.56 14.72
N ARG A 22 7.28 9.30 14.84
CA ARG A 22 6.81 9.83 16.14
C ARG A 22 6.35 8.76 17.12
N CYS A 23 5.98 7.58 16.61
CA CYS A 23 5.60 6.41 17.42
C CYS A 23 6.77 5.42 17.63
N GLY A 24 7.99 5.78 17.25
CA GLY A 24 9.16 4.90 17.37
C GLY A 24 9.20 3.78 16.32
N ILE A 25 8.43 3.92 15.23
CA ILE A 25 8.41 3.00 14.10
C ILE A 25 9.33 3.56 13.01
N ARG A 26 10.21 2.74 12.47
CA ARG A 26 11.22 3.17 11.49
C ARG A 26 10.69 3.06 10.06
N PRO A 27 10.55 4.17 9.31
CA PRO A 27 10.27 4.14 7.88
C PRO A 27 11.47 3.58 7.11
N VAL A 28 11.26 2.53 6.34
CA VAL A 28 12.33 1.84 5.60
C VAL A 28 12.31 2.21 4.13
N TRP A 29 11.12 2.22 3.52
CA TRP A 29 10.95 2.56 2.13
C TRP A 29 9.59 3.21 1.86
N ALA A 30 9.53 3.93 0.75
CA ALA A 30 8.30 4.53 0.24
C ALA A 30 8.20 4.41 -1.28
N SER A 31 6.99 4.27 -1.80
CA SER A 31 6.69 4.31 -3.23
C SER A 31 5.86 5.55 -3.53
N GLU A 32 6.38 6.42 -4.40
CA GLU A 32 5.76 7.63 -4.93
C GLU A 32 6.37 7.95 -6.29
N ILE A 33 5.60 8.49 -7.20
CA ILE A 33 6.05 8.84 -8.55
C ILE A 33 6.27 10.36 -8.76
N GLU A 34 5.58 11.18 -7.96
CA GLU A 34 5.63 12.62 -8.10
C GLU A 34 6.92 13.21 -7.52
N LYS A 35 7.65 13.96 -8.33
CA LYS A 35 8.97 14.50 -7.97
C LYS A 35 8.94 15.45 -6.78
N ALA A 36 7.91 16.31 -6.71
CA ALA A 36 7.81 17.30 -5.64
C ALA A 36 7.61 16.65 -4.27
N PRO A 37 6.63 15.74 -4.07
CA PRO A 37 6.51 14.97 -2.83
C PRO A 37 7.77 14.19 -2.47
N ILE A 38 8.40 13.51 -3.44
CA ILE A 38 9.65 12.76 -3.21
C ILE A 38 10.75 13.67 -2.68
N SER A 39 10.89 14.89 -3.20
CA SER A 39 11.92 15.83 -2.73
C SER A 39 11.71 16.23 -1.28
N ILE A 40 10.46 16.36 -0.85
CA ILE A 40 10.09 16.66 0.54
C ILE A 40 10.45 15.49 1.46
N THR A 41 10.05 14.29 1.10
CA THR A 41 10.33 13.08 1.91
C THR A 41 11.81 12.76 2.00
N LYS A 42 12.58 12.93 0.94
CA LYS A 42 14.04 12.77 0.97
C LYS A 42 14.74 13.73 1.94
N ARG A 43 14.21 14.93 2.09
CA ARG A 43 14.75 15.91 3.03
C ARG A 43 14.48 15.51 4.48
N HIS A 44 13.30 14.96 4.77
CA HIS A 44 12.90 14.59 6.13
C HIS A 44 13.36 13.19 6.52
N PHE A 45 13.47 12.29 5.56
CA PHE A 45 13.85 10.87 5.77
C PHE A 45 14.97 10.49 4.79
N PRO A 46 16.21 11.00 5.00
CA PRO A 46 17.31 10.77 4.06
C PRO A 46 17.73 9.30 3.95
N ASP A 47 17.47 8.49 4.97
CA ASP A 47 17.81 7.07 4.99
C ASP A 47 16.70 6.15 4.43
N MET A 48 15.52 6.70 4.14
CA MET A 48 14.40 5.94 3.58
C MET A 48 14.62 5.69 2.09
N VAL A 49 14.46 4.45 1.67
CA VAL A 49 14.61 4.05 0.26
C VAL A 49 13.37 4.46 -0.54
N HIS A 50 13.58 5.11 -1.68
CA HIS A 50 12.50 5.46 -2.62
C HIS A 50 12.40 4.41 -3.72
N LEU A 51 11.26 3.70 -3.77
CA LEU A 51 11.01 2.60 -4.70
C LEU A 51 10.49 3.07 -6.07
N GLY A 52 9.99 4.31 -6.17
CA GLY A 52 9.44 4.87 -7.39
C GLY A 52 8.05 4.31 -7.73
N ASP A 53 7.87 3.94 -8.99
CA ASP A 53 6.59 3.48 -9.55
C ASP A 53 6.17 2.14 -8.95
N ILE A 54 5.02 2.12 -8.28
CA ILE A 54 4.45 0.94 -7.62
C ILE A 54 4.23 -0.25 -8.59
N THR A 55 3.95 0.03 -9.86
CA THR A 55 3.73 -1.02 -10.88
C THR A 55 4.99 -1.82 -11.20
N LYS A 56 6.15 -1.27 -10.88
CA LYS A 56 7.47 -1.87 -11.12
C LYS A 56 8.10 -2.47 -9.86
N VAL A 57 7.49 -2.27 -8.70
CA VAL A 57 7.98 -2.82 -7.44
C VAL A 57 7.66 -4.30 -7.36
N ASP A 58 8.65 -5.11 -7.00
CA ASP A 58 8.51 -6.52 -6.65
C ASP A 58 8.54 -6.64 -5.11
N GLY A 59 7.39 -6.95 -4.52
CA GLY A 59 7.23 -7.05 -3.07
C GLY A 59 8.09 -8.13 -2.42
N GLY A 60 8.48 -9.13 -3.18
CA GLY A 60 9.37 -10.20 -2.71
C GLY A 60 10.86 -9.83 -2.67
N LYS A 61 11.23 -8.70 -3.31
CA LYS A 61 12.63 -8.25 -3.41
C LYS A 61 12.96 -7.00 -2.63
N ILE A 62 11.95 -6.30 -2.11
CA ILE A 62 12.15 -5.13 -1.25
C ILE A 62 12.34 -5.57 0.20
N PRO A 63 12.96 -4.73 1.06
CA PRO A 63 13.14 -5.06 2.46
C PRO A 63 11.81 -5.37 3.17
N PRO A 64 11.66 -6.52 3.82
CA PRO A 64 10.45 -6.86 4.57
C PRO A 64 10.20 -5.86 5.71
N VAL A 65 8.94 -5.50 5.89
CA VAL A 65 8.49 -4.56 6.92
C VAL A 65 7.33 -5.14 7.72
N HIS A 66 7.15 -4.70 8.95
CA HIS A 66 6.06 -5.15 9.83
C HIS A 66 4.72 -4.53 9.42
N ILE A 67 4.77 -3.29 8.96
CA ILE A 67 3.58 -2.50 8.63
C ILE A 67 3.72 -1.94 7.22
N ILE A 68 2.70 -2.12 6.39
CA ILE A 68 2.54 -1.42 5.12
C ILE A 68 1.35 -0.47 5.22
N THR A 69 1.57 0.80 4.92
CA THR A 69 0.51 1.81 4.82
C THR A 69 0.26 2.18 3.37
N PHE A 70 -0.98 2.43 3.00
CA PHE A 70 -1.33 2.90 1.67
C PHE A 70 -2.64 3.69 1.67
N GLY A 71 -2.64 4.78 0.90
CA GLY A 71 -3.83 5.57 0.59
C GLY A 71 -3.95 5.65 -0.92
N SER A 72 -4.76 4.79 -1.54
CA SER A 72 -4.90 4.79 -2.99
C SER A 72 -5.65 6.03 -3.46
N PRO A 73 -5.27 6.61 -4.63
CA PRO A 73 -6.05 7.68 -5.23
C PRO A 73 -7.50 7.23 -5.48
N CYS A 74 -8.48 8.00 -4.99
CA CYS A 74 -9.92 7.67 -5.06
C CYS A 74 -10.46 7.50 -6.49
N GLN A 75 -9.74 8.00 -7.49
CA GLN A 75 -10.16 7.97 -8.90
C GLN A 75 -10.25 6.56 -9.50
N ASN A 76 -9.67 5.56 -8.86
CA ASN A 76 -9.60 4.20 -9.42
C ASN A 76 -10.60 3.20 -8.81
N LEU A 77 -11.32 3.57 -7.75
CA LEU A 77 -12.38 2.71 -7.19
C LEU A 77 -13.63 2.68 -8.07
N SER A 78 -13.92 3.78 -8.80
CA SER A 78 -15.05 3.83 -9.74
C SER A 78 -14.90 2.96 -11.00
N LEU A 79 -13.69 2.45 -11.28
CA LEU A 79 -13.46 1.52 -12.40
C LEU A 79 -13.90 0.09 -12.10
N ILE A 80 -14.13 -0.26 -10.84
CA ILE A 80 -14.68 -1.57 -10.45
C ILE A 80 -16.14 -1.69 -10.91
N GLY A 81 -16.86 -0.58 -11.02
CA GLY A 81 -18.26 -0.51 -11.50
C GLY A 81 -18.44 -0.60 -13.01
N ASN A 82 -17.40 -0.42 -13.81
CA ASN A 82 -17.47 -0.52 -15.26
C ASN A 82 -17.12 -1.95 -15.70
N ARG A 83 -18.08 -2.65 -16.26
CA ARG A 83 -18.18 -4.00 -16.82
C ARG A 83 -16.94 -4.62 -17.52
N SER A 84 -15.74 -4.12 -17.32
CA SER A 84 -14.49 -4.64 -17.91
C SER A 84 -13.89 -5.85 -17.16
N GLY A 85 -14.63 -6.43 -16.23
CA GLY A 85 -14.27 -7.67 -15.56
C GLY A 85 -13.05 -7.58 -14.64
N LEU A 86 -12.73 -8.69 -13.97
CA LEU A 86 -11.59 -8.87 -13.06
C LEU A 86 -10.23 -8.47 -13.66
N ALA A 87 -10.08 -8.48 -14.99
CA ALA A 87 -8.84 -8.07 -15.67
C ALA A 87 -8.58 -6.55 -15.59
N GLY A 88 -9.64 -5.72 -15.67
CA GLY A 88 -9.52 -4.27 -15.49
C GLY A 88 -9.29 -3.87 -14.03
N ALA A 89 -9.84 -4.63 -13.09
CA ALA A 89 -9.63 -4.44 -11.67
C ALA A 89 -8.16 -4.69 -11.25
N LYS A 90 -7.53 -5.73 -11.77
CA LYS A 90 -6.12 -6.08 -11.48
C LYS A 90 -5.11 -5.01 -11.90
N SER A 91 -5.49 -4.11 -12.81
CA SER A 91 -4.63 -2.99 -13.25
C SER A 91 -4.80 -1.72 -12.41
N SER A 92 -5.77 -1.65 -11.50
CA SER A 92 -5.95 -0.47 -10.66
C SER A 92 -4.80 -0.33 -9.65
N LEU A 93 -4.44 0.91 -9.33
CA LEU A 93 -3.36 1.19 -8.37
C LEU A 93 -3.62 0.58 -7.00
N PHE A 94 -4.89 0.48 -6.60
CA PHE A 94 -5.31 -0.18 -5.37
C PHE A 94 -4.85 -1.65 -5.30
N TYR A 95 -5.05 -2.42 -6.38
CA TYR A 95 -4.62 -3.81 -6.45
C TYR A 95 -3.10 -3.98 -6.46
N GLN A 96 -2.36 -2.97 -6.89
CA GLN A 96 -0.90 -2.99 -6.80
C GLN A 96 -0.41 -3.05 -5.35
N ALA A 97 -1.12 -2.40 -4.42
CA ALA A 97 -0.80 -2.50 -3.00
C ALA A 97 -0.98 -3.94 -2.48
N PHE A 98 -2.09 -4.60 -2.83
CA PHE A 98 -2.32 -6.00 -2.45
C PHE A 98 -1.31 -6.95 -3.08
N ARG A 99 -0.97 -6.74 -4.35
CA ARG A 99 0.06 -7.53 -5.03
C ARG A 99 1.39 -7.47 -4.27
N ILE A 100 1.83 -6.29 -3.88
CA ILE A 100 3.09 -6.12 -3.14
C ILE A 100 3.02 -6.78 -1.77
N ILE A 101 1.89 -6.64 -1.06
CA ILE A 101 1.68 -7.30 0.23
C ILE A 101 1.75 -8.82 0.07
N GLN A 102 1.07 -9.38 -0.92
CA GLN A 102 1.06 -10.82 -1.18
C GLN A 102 2.47 -11.32 -1.56
N GLU A 103 3.16 -10.66 -2.47
CA GLU A 103 4.53 -11.00 -2.87
C GLU A 103 5.49 -11.01 -1.67
N MET A 104 5.36 -10.04 -0.76
CA MET A 104 6.17 -10.01 0.47
C MET A 104 5.83 -11.16 1.41
N ARG A 105 4.54 -11.46 1.58
CA ARG A 105 4.10 -12.59 2.40
C ARG A 105 4.60 -13.91 1.85
N ASP A 106 4.51 -14.13 0.55
CA ASP A 106 5.01 -15.34 -0.12
C ASP A 106 6.52 -15.49 0.07
N ALA A 107 7.27 -14.41 -0.08
CA ALA A 107 8.73 -14.41 0.08
C ALA A 107 9.20 -14.58 1.53
N THR A 108 8.33 -14.39 2.52
CA THR A 108 8.66 -14.43 3.96
C THR A 108 7.91 -15.50 4.73
N ASP A 109 7.38 -16.51 4.07
CA ASP A 109 6.56 -17.58 4.69
C ASP A 109 5.40 -16.99 5.54
N ASN A 110 4.71 -16.01 5.01
CA ASN A 110 3.62 -15.28 5.65
C ASN A 110 3.98 -14.49 6.91
N LEU A 111 5.27 -14.20 7.12
CA LEU A 111 5.72 -13.47 8.31
C LEU A 111 5.51 -11.95 8.17
N TYR A 112 5.78 -11.39 6.97
CA TYR A 112 5.71 -9.96 6.72
C TYR A 112 4.85 -9.61 5.50
N PRO A 113 4.14 -8.48 5.50
CA PRO A 113 3.85 -7.64 6.67
C PRO A 113 2.85 -8.32 7.62
N ALA A 114 2.90 -7.94 8.91
CA ALA A 114 1.92 -8.37 9.91
C ALA A 114 0.65 -7.51 9.88
N ILE A 115 0.78 -6.23 9.49
CA ILE A 115 -0.32 -5.25 9.48
C ILE A 115 -0.28 -4.47 8.17
N ALA A 116 -1.46 -4.31 7.57
CA ALA A 116 -1.70 -3.38 6.47
C ALA A 116 -2.70 -2.32 6.91
N VAL A 117 -2.36 -1.04 6.70
CA VAL A 117 -3.22 0.09 7.02
C VAL A 117 -3.64 0.79 5.74
N TRP A 118 -4.92 0.73 5.45
CA TRP A 118 -5.50 1.39 4.29
C TRP A 118 -6.23 2.67 4.70
N GLU A 119 -5.70 3.81 4.27
CA GLU A 119 -6.37 5.10 4.41
C GLU A 119 -7.30 5.33 3.22
N ASN A 120 -8.53 5.76 3.49
CA ASN A 120 -9.51 6.05 2.46
C ASN A 120 -10.51 7.13 2.92
N VAL A 121 -11.23 7.71 1.95
CA VAL A 121 -12.31 8.66 2.25
C VAL A 121 -13.59 7.91 2.62
N MET A 122 -14.45 8.53 3.43
CA MET A 122 -15.72 7.92 3.87
C MET A 122 -16.60 7.47 2.71
N GLY A 123 -16.54 8.16 1.56
CA GLY A 123 -17.26 7.77 0.34
C GLY A 123 -16.92 6.37 -0.18
N ALA A 124 -15.75 5.83 0.15
CA ALA A 124 -15.37 4.47 -0.26
C ALA A 124 -16.29 3.38 0.36
N PHE A 125 -16.89 3.66 1.51
CA PHE A 125 -17.84 2.74 2.15
C PHE A 125 -19.25 2.81 1.57
N SER A 126 -19.57 3.87 0.82
CA SER A 126 -20.92 4.14 0.31
C SER A 126 -21.05 4.05 -1.21
N THR A 127 -19.93 4.04 -1.94
CA THR A 127 -19.96 3.92 -3.40
C THR A 127 -20.44 2.54 -3.83
N ASN A 128 -21.26 2.52 -4.88
CA ASN A 128 -21.77 1.30 -5.51
C ASN A 128 -22.42 0.32 -4.50
N ASP A 129 -23.29 0.85 -3.61
CA ASP A 129 -24.01 0.08 -2.57
C ASP A 129 -23.08 -0.79 -1.69
N ARG A 130 -21.90 -0.31 -1.36
CA ARG A 130 -20.85 -1.00 -0.60
C ARG A 130 -20.21 -2.20 -1.32
N MET A 131 -20.54 -2.43 -2.57
CA MET A 131 -20.01 -3.56 -3.33
C MET A 131 -18.51 -3.46 -3.53
N ASP A 132 -17.98 -2.24 -3.70
CA ASP A 132 -16.55 -2.02 -3.88
C ASP A 132 -15.76 -2.37 -2.61
N PHE A 133 -16.24 -1.95 -1.44
CA PHE A 133 -15.63 -2.30 -0.16
C PHE A 133 -15.70 -3.81 0.13
N ARG A 134 -16.84 -4.44 -0.18
CA ARG A 134 -17.01 -5.88 -0.04
C ARG A 134 -16.06 -6.65 -0.96
N ALA A 135 -15.89 -6.22 -2.21
CA ALA A 135 -14.93 -6.82 -3.13
C ALA A 135 -13.49 -6.76 -2.59
N CYS A 136 -13.11 -5.64 -1.97
CA CYS A 136 -11.80 -5.50 -1.31
C CYS A 136 -11.62 -6.49 -0.16
N LEU A 137 -12.63 -6.65 0.70
CA LEU A 137 -12.57 -7.59 1.83
C LEU A 137 -12.50 -9.05 1.36
N LEU A 138 -13.28 -9.42 0.33
CA LEU A 138 -13.25 -10.76 -0.23
C LEU A 138 -11.90 -11.08 -0.87
N TYR A 139 -11.31 -10.13 -1.58
CA TYR A 139 -9.98 -10.31 -2.18
C TYR A 139 -8.90 -10.57 -1.12
N THR A 140 -8.99 -9.91 0.04
CA THR A 140 -8.04 -10.12 1.15
C THR A 140 -8.30 -11.42 1.90
N SER A 141 -9.54 -11.92 1.98
CA SER A 141 -9.85 -13.20 2.63
C SER A 141 -9.46 -14.41 1.78
N ASP A 142 -9.68 -14.35 0.47
CA ASP A 142 -9.30 -15.44 -0.45
C ASP A 142 -7.77 -15.61 -0.52
N ALA A 143 -7.01 -14.55 -0.33
CA ALA A 143 -5.55 -14.61 -0.25
C ALA A 143 -5.02 -15.19 1.07
N ALA A 144 -5.87 -15.32 2.09
CA ALA A 144 -5.50 -15.88 3.39
C ALA A 144 -5.78 -17.39 3.49
N ASP A 145 -6.58 -17.94 2.56
CA ASP A 145 -6.99 -19.36 2.56
C ASP A 145 -6.15 -20.24 1.61
N ASP A 146 -5.28 -19.64 0.82
CA ASP A 146 -4.29 -20.32 -0.04
C ASP A 146 -2.90 -20.35 0.63
#